data_cf826f105ad128daed045c5cb54f6806
#
_entry.id   cf826f105ad128daed045c5cb54f6806
#
_cell.length_a   1.000
_cell.length_b   1.000
_cell.length_c   1.000
_cell.angle_alpha   90.00
_cell.angle_beta   90.00
_cell.angle_gamma   90.00
#
_symmetry.space_group_name_H-M   'P 1'
#
loop_
_entity.id
_entity.type
_entity.pdbx_description
1 polymer ?
#
loop_
_entity_poly.entity_id
_entity_poly.type
_entity_poly.pdbx_seq_one_letter_code
_entity_poly.pdbx_strand_id
1 'polypeptide(L)'
;VLGSRGLGDVYKRQGVGTLFFHLCSKFKVPAFLGSSFAFLGGFATIANLDTGVFADMSNADKLSYACGGIVVAGLLYLILALIIRLAGVKKVMRFLPPVVTGPIIICIGLSLSGSAINNASTNWLLAFIALATIIVFNIWGKGMFKIIPILMGVVVSYAAALIFNALGMTNADGSAILDFTNIASAAWVGVPEFSICKFNISAILVMAPIALASMMEHIGDMSAISATVGENFIEDPGLHRTLIGDGLATSLSALVGGPANTTYGENTGVLELSKVHDPKVIRIAALYAIILSFIPKMAEVIGSMPSAIIGGVSFMLYGMISAIGVRNVVENHVDFTKSRNLIIAGVIFVSALGFSNGLTFTVAGTDITLTSLAIAAIAGILLNAILPGNDYHFGKDVEADSNRGIDMIPNLHEDTSYGDHDE
;
A
#
# COMPACT_ATOMS: atom_id res chain seq x y z
N VAL A 1 17.07 -4.98 4.71
CA VAL A 1 17.17 -3.59 5.15
C VAL A 1 16.57 -3.38 6.54
N LEU A 2 15.51 -4.10 6.87
CA LEU A 2 14.92 -4.10 8.20
C LEU A 2 15.21 -5.47 8.82
N GLY A 3 16.30 -5.58 9.58
CA GLY A 3 16.54 -6.75 10.42
C GLY A 3 15.37 -6.95 11.41
N SER A 4 15.36 -8.10 12.08
CA SER A 4 14.32 -8.48 13.04
C SER A 4 14.00 -7.40 14.10
N ARG A 5 15.01 -6.62 14.52
CA ARG A 5 14.81 -5.46 15.41
C ARG A 5 13.96 -4.36 14.76
N GLY A 6 14.04 -4.19 13.43
CA GLY A 6 13.26 -3.22 12.70
C GLY A 6 11.75 -3.53 12.62
N LEU A 7 11.33 -4.80 12.70
CA LEU A 7 9.91 -5.18 12.63
C LEU A 7 9.10 -4.69 13.84
N GLY A 8 9.65 -4.79 15.05
CA GLY A 8 9.01 -4.23 16.24
C GLY A 8 8.80 -2.72 16.12
N ASP A 9 9.79 -2.01 15.59
CA ASP A 9 9.73 -0.59 15.33
C ASP A 9 8.65 -0.23 14.29
N VAL A 10 8.50 -1.02 13.23
CA VAL A 10 7.48 -0.81 12.19
C VAL A 10 6.07 -0.92 12.81
N TYR A 11 5.76 -1.96 13.58
CA TYR A 11 4.45 -2.13 14.21
C TYR A 11 4.09 -0.98 15.15
N LYS A 12 5.05 -0.50 15.95
CA LYS A 12 4.83 0.65 16.83
C LYS A 12 4.44 1.89 16.02
N ARG A 13 5.17 2.17 14.96
CA ARG A 13 4.97 3.37 14.13
C ARG A 13 3.68 3.30 13.34
N GLN A 14 3.30 2.12 12.83
CA GLN A 14 2.01 1.89 12.19
C GLN A 14 0.86 2.07 13.17
N GLY A 15 0.95 1.50 14.37
CA GLY A 15 -0.06 1.67 15.42
C GLY A 15 -0.22 3.13 15.84
N VAL A 16 0.88 3.83 16.13
CA VAL A 16 0.87 5.26 16.48
C VAL A 16 0.35 6.10 15.31
N GLY A 17 0.82 5.83 14.09
CA GLY A 17 0.36 6.52 12.86
C GLY A 17 -1.13 6.34 12.64
N THR A 18 -1.67 5.13 12.84
CA THR A 18 -3.11 4.84 12.75
C THR A 18 -3.91 5.64 13.78
N LEU A 19 -3.48 5.68 15.04
CA LEU A 19 -4.16 6.48 16.07
C LEU A 19 -4.15 7.96 15.73
N PHE A 20 -3.03 8.46 15.20
CA PHE A 20 -2.89 9.85 14.77
C PHE A 20 -3.80 10.17 13.57
N PHE A 21 -3.87 9.26 12.60
CA PHE A 21 -4.80 9.36 11.48
C PHE A 21 -6.25 9.44 11.95
N HIS A 22 -6.65 8.58 12.90
CA HIS A 22 -8.01 8.61 13.47
C HIS A 22 -8.30 9.94 14.17
N LEU A 23 -7.32 10.53 14.88
CA LEU A 23 -7.47 11.85 15.48
C LEU A 23 -7.72 12.93 14.40
N CYS A 24 -6.93 12.93 13.33
CA CYS A 24 -7.08 13.89 12.23
C CYS A 24 -8.40 13.71 11.49
N SER A 25 -8.84 12.45 11.27
CA SER A 25 -10.09 12.09 10.59
C SER A 25 -11.33 12.13 11.51
N LYS A 26 -11.23 12.77 12.68
CA LYS A 26 -12.33 12.88 13.67
C LYS A 26 -12.89 11.53 14.12
N PHE A 27 -12.08 10.48 14.11
CA PHE A 27 -12.46 9.12 14.50
C PHE A 27 -13.57 8.49 13.64
N LYS A 28 -13.80 8.98 12.42
CA LYS A 28 -14.86 8.51 11.54
C LYS A 28 -14.43 7.39 10.60
N VAL A 29 -13.22 7.46 10.07
CA VAL A 29 -12.74 6.57 9.00
C VAL A 29 -12.17 5.27 9.57
N PRO A 30 -12.71 4.09 9.22
CA PRO A 30 -12.20 2.81 9.70
C PRO A 30 -10.99 2.32 8.86
N ALA A 31 -9.93 3.10 8.79
CA ALA A 31 -8.71 2.76 8.08
C ALA A 31 -7.56 2.46 9.05
N PHE A 32 -6.78 1.42 8.75
CA PHE A 32 -5.52 1.12 9.42
C PHE A 32 -4.36 1.53 8.51
N LEU A 33 -3.36 2.20 9.06
CA LEU A 33 -2.17 2.60 8.31
C LEU A 33 -1.07 1.54 8.43
N GLY A 34 -0.48 1.23 7.30
CA GLY A 34 0.68 0.35 7.22
C GLY A 34 1.83 0.98 6.46
N SER A 35 2.91 0.24 6.24
CA SER A 35 4.06 0.72 5.47
C SER A 35 3.72 0.85 4.00
N SER A 36 3.99 2.02 3.40
CA SER A 36 3.74 2.25 1.98
C SER A 36 4.70 1.46 1.09
N PHE A 37 4.17 0.59 0.26
CA PHE A 37 4.93 -0.17 -0.72
C PHE A 37 5.48 0.70 -1.86
N ALA A 38 4.86 1.84 -2.16
CA ALA A 38 5.31 2.76 -3.19
C ALA A 38 6.76 3.24 -2.96
N PHE A 39 7.19 3.35 -1.70
CA PHE A 39 8.53 3.82 -1.34
C PHE A 39 9.63 2.76 -1.43
N LEU A 40 9.31 1.48 -1.65
CA LEU A 40 10.32 0.42 -1.74
C LEU A 40 11.33 0.67 -2.86
N GLY A 41 10.88 1.15 -4.03
CA GLY A 41 11.77 1.55 -5.13
C GLY A 41 12.72 2.68 -4.74
N GLY A 42 12.26 3.65 -3.96
CA GLY A 42 13.08 4.74 -3.43
C GLY A 42 14.16 4.26 -2.45
N PHE A 43 13.82 3.34 -1.55
CA PHE A 43 14.80 2.70 -0.66
C PHE A 43 15.88 1.94 -1.46
N ALA A 44 15.49 1.16 -2.47
CA ALA A 44 16.42 0.46 -3.34
C ALA A 44 17.32 1.43 -4.10
N THR A 45 16.78 2.53 -4.62
CA THR A 45 17.56 3.57 -5.30
C THR A 45 18.61 4.17 -4.36
N ILE A 46 18.21 4.57 -3.12
CA ILE A 46 19.14 5.17 -2.16
C ILE A 46 20.20 4.18 -1.68
N ALA A 47 19.84 2.90 -1.48
CA ALA A 47 20.79 1.85 -1.12
C ALA A 47 21.90 1.68 -2.17
N ASN A 48 21.58 1.90 -3.44
CA ASN A 48 22.52 1.78 -4.57
C ASN A 48 23.23 3.10 -4.93
N LEU A 49 23.00 4.20 -4.19
CA LEU A 49 23.74 5.44 -4.39
C LEU A 49 25.17 5.30 -3.85
N ASP A 50 26.16 5.42 -4.74
CA ASP A 50 27.60 5.33 -4.41
C ASP A 50 28.36 6.62 -4.76
N THR A 51 27.65 7.75 -4.88
CA THR A 51 28.21 9.04 -5.23
C THR A 51 28.03 10.07 -4.12
N GLY A 52 28.93 11.04 -4.06
CA GLY A 52 28.86 12.14 -3.10
C GLY A 52 28.92 11.65 -1.64
N VAL A 53 27.97 12.07 -0.83
CA VAL A 53 27.91 11.74 0.61
C VAL A 53 27.61 10.26 0.86
N PHE A 54 27.09 9.54 -0.14
CA PHE A 54 26.68 8.12 -0.02
C PHE A 54 27.81 7.14 -0.39
N ALA A 55 28.92 7.64 -0.96
CA ALA A 55 30.11 6.84 -1.20
C ALA A 55 30.60 6.27 0.14
N ASP A 56 30.92 4.98 0.18
CA ASP A 56 31.44 4.29 1.37
C ASP A 56 30.48 4.22 2.59
N MET A 57 29.22 4.65 2.46
CA MET A 57 28.22 4.52 3.52
C MET A 57 27.64 3.11 3.60
N SER A 58 27.43 2.64 4.83
CA SER A 58 26.62 1.42 5.06
C SER A 58 25.16 1.62 4.64
N ASN A 59 24.47 0.54 4.25
CA ASN A 59 23.04 0.61 3.95
C ASN A 59 22.19 1.09 5.14
N ALA A 60 22.62 0.82 6.37
CA ALA A 60 21.97 1.29 7.58
C ALA A 60 22.04 2.82 7.71
N ASP A 61 23.18 3.42 7.37
CA ASP A 61 23.33 4.89 7.36
C ASP A 61 22.54 5.54 6.21
N LYS A 62 22.58 4.95 5.00
CA LYS A 62 21.78 5.39 3.85
C LYS A 62 20.29 5.39 4.16
N LEU A 63 19.78 4.41 4.96
CA LEU A 63 18.40 4.33 5.41
C LEU A 63 17.98 5.57 6.19
N SER A 64 18.84 6.12 7.04
CA SER A 64 18.54 7.34 7.81
C SER A 64 18.28 8.55 6.90
N TYR A 65 19.00 8.65 5.77
CA TYR A 65 18.78 9.69 4.75
C TYR A 65 17.52 9.45 3.94
N ALA A 66 17.19 8.18 3.62
CA ALA A 66 15.94 7.81 3.00
C ALA A 66 14.77 8.27 3.85
N CYS A 67 14.83 8.03 5.18
CA CYS A 67 13.81 8.50 6.12
C CYS A 67 13.67 10.03 6.11
N GLY A 68 14.78 10.80 6.00
CA GLY A 68 14.71 12.24 5.85
C GLY A 68 13.96 12.69 4.59
N GLY A 69 14.16 11.98 3.48
CA GLY A 69 13.37 12.18 2.25
C GLY A 69 11.89 11.87 2.42
N ILE A 70 11.56 10.84 3.18
CA ILE A 70 10.16 10.46 3.50
C ILE A 70 9.49 11.52 4.39
N VAL A 71 10.22 12.15 5.33
CA VAL A 71 9.67 13.28 6.11
C VAL A 71 9.16 14.37 5.17
N VAL A 72 9.97 14.74 4.17
CA VAL A 72 9.56 15.74 3.18
C VAL A 72 8.40 15.24 2.32
N ALA A 73 8.40 13.96 1.93
CA ALA A 73 7.29 13.33 1.23
C ALA A 73 5.97 13.48 2.00
N GLY A 74 5.95 13.20 3.32
CA GLY A 74 4.78 13.40 4.16
C GLY A 74 4.33 14.86 4.27
N LEU A 75 5.26 15.82 4.22
CA LEU A 75 4.91 17.25 4.19
C LEU A 75 4.21 17.65 2.87
N LEU A 76 4.49 16.99 1.75
CA LEU A 76 3.77 17.21 0.49
C LEU A 76 2.27 16.86 0.61
N TYR A 77 1.91 15.86 1.43
CA TYR A 77 0.50 15.57 1.75
C TYR A 77 -0.20 16.75 2.40
N LEU A 78 0.51 17.47 3.29
CA LEU A 78 -0.06 18.65 3.96
C LEU A 78 -0.29 19.78 2.96
N ILE A 79 0.62 19.93 1.97
CA ILE A 79 0.45 20.91 0.89
C ILE A 79 -0.78 20.56 0.05
N LEU A 80 -0.95 19.30 -0.36
CA LEU A 80 -2.13 18.86 -1.11
C LEU A 80 -3.40 19.04 -0.28
N ALA A 81 -3.37 18.70 1.01
CA ALA A 81 -4.49 18.89 1.92
C ALA A 81 -4.89 20.36 2.05
N LEU A 82 -3.90 21.27 2.12
CA LEU A 82 -4.13 22.71 2.12
C LEU A 82 -4.76 23.19 0.81
N ILE A 83 -4.25 22.72 -0.33
CA ILE A 83 -4.82 23.05 -1.65
C ILE A 83 -6.29 22.57 -1.73
N ILE A 84 -6.58 21.34 -1.27
CA ILE A 84 -7.94 20.81 -1.24
C ILE A 84 -8.83 21.65 -0.34
N ARG A 85 -8.34 22.06 0.82
CA ARG A 85 -9.10 22.91 1.76
C ARG A 85 -9.42 24.29 1.20
N LEU A 86 -8.50 24.90 0.43
CA LEU A 86 -8.65 26.24 -0.13
C LEU A 86 -9.40 26.24 -1.47
N ALA A 87 -9.06 25.32 -2.35
CA ALA A 87 -9.61 25.27 -3.71
C ALA A 87 -10.86 24.39 -3.83
N GLY A 88 -11.11 23.53 -2.84
CA GLY A 88 -12.17 22.52 -2.84
C GLY A 88 -11.76 21.20 -3.51
N VAL A 89 -12.35 20.10 -3.03
CA VAL A 89 -12.06 18.73 -3.53
C VAL A 89 -12.31 18.63 -5.03
N LYS A 90 -13.45 19.15 -5.53
CA LYS A 90 -13.85 19.06 -6.95
C LYS A 90 -12.78 19.59 -7.92
N LYS A 91 -12.12 20.70 -7.57
CA LYS A 91 -11.08 21.29 -8.43
C LYS A 91 -9.82 20.44 -8.46
N VAL A 92 -9.41 19.88 -7.32
CA VAL A 92 -8.21 19.06 -7.22
C VAL A 92 -8.42 17.70 -7.88
N MET A 93 -9.58 17.06 -7.70
CA MET A 93 -9.92 15.79 -8.33
C MET A 93 -10.01 15.89 -9.86
N ARG A 94 -10.15 17.08 -10.43
CA ARG A 94 -10.00 17.30 -11.87
C ARG A 94 -8.58 16.99 -12.38
N PHE A 95 -7.55 17.21 -11.54
CA PHE A 95 -6.16 16.91 -11.89
C PHE A 95 -5.76 15.47 -11.54
N LEU A 96 -6.49 14.85 -10.59
CA LEU A 96 -6.26 13.50 -10.09
C LEU A 96 -7.49 12.60 -10.32
N PRO A 97 -7.98 12.50 -11.58
CA PRO A 97 -9.14 11.66 -11.89
C PRO A 97 -8.76 10.17 -11.89
N PRO A 98 -9.75 9.26 -11.85
CA PRO A 98 -9.53 7.81 -11.85
C PRO A 98 -8.72 7.29 -13.04
N VAL A 99 -8.74 7.96 -14.18
CA VAL A 99 -7.89 7.64 -15.35
C VAL A 99 -6.40 7.84 -15.06
N VAL A 100 -6.05 8.62 -14.03
CA VAL A 100 -4.67 8.82 -13.57
C VAL A 100 -4.40 7.93 -12.34
N THR A 101 -5.27 8.01 -11.32
CA THR A 101 -5.05 7.32 -10.04
C THR A 101 -5.10 5.81 -10.19
N GLY A 102 -6.07 5.27 -10.95
CA GLY A 102 -6.20 3.84 -11.17
C GLY A 102 -4.96 3.19 -11.79
N PRO A 103 -4.49 3.65 -12.97
CA PRO A 103 -3.26 3.16 -13.57
C PRO A 103 -2.02 3.26 -12.67
N ILE A 104 -1.90 4.29 -11.84
CA ILE A 104 -0.78 4.41 -10.89
C ILE A 104 -0.86 3.35 -9.80
N ILE A 105 -2.04 3.11 -9.22
CA ILE A 105 -2.23 2.06 -8.22
C ILE A 105 -1.92 0.68 -8.83
N ILE A 106 -2.36 0.42 -10.08
CA ILE A 106 -1.99 -0.81 -10.80
C ILE A 106 -0.46 -0.95 -10.88
N CYS A 107 0.23 0.13 -11.22
CA CYS A 107 1.68 0.13 -11.36
C CYS A 107 2.40 -0.06 -10.03
N ILE A 108 1.87 0.42 -8.90
CA ILE A 108 2.48 0.19 -7.58
C ILE A 108 2.61 -1.32 -7.34
N GLY A 109 1.53 -2.07 -7.50
CA GLY A 109 1.58 -3.53 -7.33
C GLY A 109 2.49 -4.24 -8.35
N LEU A 110 2.37 -3.89 -9.63
CA LEU A 110 3.16 -4.54 -10.70
C LEU A 110 4.66 -4.24 -10.60
N SER A 111 5.07 -3.05 -10.19
CA SER A 111 6.48 -2.69 -10.03
C SER A 111 7.19 -3.52 -8.97
N LEU A 112 6.45 -4.10 -8.03
CA LEU A 112 6.96 -4.92 -6.95
C LEU A 112 7.02 -6.43 -7.30
N SER A 113 6.47 -6.83 -8.46
CA SER A 113 6.41 -8.24 -8.87
C SER A 113 7.77 -8.92 -8.92
N GLY A 114 8.81 -8.21 -9.37
CA GLY A 114 10.19 -8.71 -9.37
C GLY A 114 10.69 -9.09 -7.96
N SER A 115 10.36 -8.30 -6.95
CA SER A 115 10.71 -8.61 -5.56
C SER A 115 10.00 -9.87 -5.05
N ALA A 116 8.71 -10.04 -5.39
CA ALA A 116 7.97 -11.25 -5.03
C ALA A 116 8.58 -12.50 -5.69
N ILE A 117 8.95 -12.41 -6.96
CA ILE A 117 9.60 -13.51 -7.71
C ILE A 117 10.97 -13.84 -7.10
N ASN A 118 11.80 -12.84 -6.84
CA ASN A 118 13.13 -13.03 -6.24
C ASN A 118 13.04 -13.72 -4.87
N ASN A 119 12.10 -13.30 -4.02
CA ASN A 119 11.87 -13.94 -2.73
C ASN A 119 11.33 -15.38 -2.89
N ALA A 120 10.39 -15.61 -3.81
CA ALA A 120 9.81 -16.92 -4.06
C ALA A 120 10.84 -17.92 -4.63
N SER A 121 11.81 -17.44 -5.44
CA SER A 121 12.82 -18.27 -6.09
C SER A 121 13.79 -18.93 -5.10
N THR A 122 13.88 -18.46 -3.87
CA THR A 122 14.69 -19.10 -2.82
C THR A 122 14.17 -20.51 -2.48
N ASN A 123 12.85 -20.73 -2.56
CA ASN A 123 12.22 -22.04 -2.45
C ASN A 123 10.80 -22.03 -3.03
N TRP A 124 10.67 -22.35 -4.32
CA TRP A 124 9.41 -22.30 -5.04
C TRP A 124 8.30 -23.15 -4.42
N LEU A 125 8.64 -24.30 -3.80
CA LEU A 125 7.64 -25.17 -3.18
C LEU A 125 6.97 -24.48 -1.98
N LEU A 126 7.75 -23.84 -1.10
CA LEU A 126 7.23 -23.08 0.02
C LEU A 126 6.42 -21.86 -0.44
N ALA A 127 6.90 -21.15 -1.45
CA ALA A 127 6.17 -20.02 -2.04
C ALA A 127 4.82 -20.46 -2.61
N PHE A 128 4.78 -21.60 -3.31
CA PHE A 128 3.56 -22.17 -3.85
C PHE A 128 2.59 -22.60 -2.75
N ILE A 129 3.07 -23.23 -1.66
CA ILE A 129 2.24 -23.62 -0.52
C ILE A 129 1.60 -22.38 0.11
N ALA A 130 2.37 -21.30 0.30
CA ALA A 130 1.86 -20.03 0.84
C ALA A 130 0.75 -19.47 -0.05
N LEU A 131 1.02 -19.30 -1.34
CA LEU A 131 0.07 -18.76 -2.32
C LEU A 131 -1.19 -19.63 -2.44
N ALA A 132 -1.04 -20.94 -2.61
CA ALA A 132 -2.15 -21.88 -2.73
C ALA A 132 -3.04 -21.87 -1.47
N THR A 133 -2.43 -21.82 -0.29
CA THR A 133 -3.17 -21.74 0.97
C THR A 133 -3.99 -20.46 1.04
N ILE A 134 -3.42 -19.30 0.69
CA ILE A 134 -4.16 -18.03 0.67
C ILE A 134 -5.36 -18.14 -0.27
N ILE A 135 -5.16 -18.65 -1.49
CA ILE A 135 -6.23 -18.81 -2.47
C ILE A 135 -7.34 -19.73 -1.94
N VAL A 136 -6.98 -20.88 -1.38
CA VAL A 136 -7.94 -21.86 -0.83
C VAL A 136 -8.78 -21.23 0.29
N PHE A 137 -8.15 -20.56 1.24
CA PHE A 137 -8.89 -19.95 2.35
C PHE A 137 -9.70 -18.72 1.91
N ASN A 138 -9.22 -17.97 0.91
CA ASN A 138 -9.97 -16.83 0.37
C ASN A 138 -11.24 -17.26 -0.37
N ILE A 139 -11.16 -18.30 -1.19
CA ILE A 139 -12.27 -18.74 -2.05
C ILE A 139 -13.22 -19.70 -1.31
N TRP A 140 -12.69 -20.73 -0.67
CA TRP A 140 -13.47 -21.81 -0.05
C TRP A 140 -13.53 -21.72 1.48
N GLY A 141 -12.79 -20.80 2.09
CA GLY A 141 -12.80 -20.57 3.54
C GLY A 141 -14.18 -20.17 4.03
N LYS A 142 -14.52 -20.53 5.26
CA LYS A 142 -15.78 -20.18 5.95
C LYS A 142 -15.49 -19.46 7.26
N GLY A 143 -16.36 -18.53 7.63
CA GLY A 143 -16.24 -17.78 8.87
C GLY A 143 -14.91 -17.02 8.99
N MET A 144 -14.24 -17.15 10.13
CA MET A 144 -12.98 -16.45 10.43
C MET A 144 -11.87 -16.76 9.41
N PHE A 145 -11.77 -18.01 8.93
CA PHE A 145 -10.71 -18.39 7.99
C PHE A 145 -10.78 -17.65 6.64
N LYS A 146 -11.98 -17.25 6.20
CA LYS A 146 -12.16 -16.44 5.01
C LYS A 146 -11.70 -14.99 5.23
N ILE A 147 -11.74 -14.51 6.47
CA ILE A 147 -11.36 -13.13 6.83
C ILE A 147 -9.82 -12.97 6.94
N ILE A 148 -9.10 -14.04 7.33
CA ILE A 148 -7.66 -14.01 7.57
C ILE A 148 -6.87 -14.94 6.62
N PRO A 149 -7.11 -14.96 5.30
CA PRO A 149 -6.48 -15.92 4.38
C PRO A 149 -4.97 -15.76 4.32
N ILE A 150 -4.46 -14.53 4.37
CA ILE A 150 -3.02 -14.25 4.36
C ILE A 150 -2.33 -14.83 5.59
N LEU A 151 -2.91 -14.64 6.77
CA LEU A 151 -2.37 -15.23 8.00
C LEU A 151 -2.37 -16.75 7.92
N MET A 152 -3.42 -17.37 7.37
CA MET A 152 -3.46 -18.82 7.15
C MET A 152 -2.37 -19.28 6.18
N GLY A 153 -2.12 -18.52 5.11
CA GLY A 153 -1.02 -18.76 4.18
C GLY A 153 0.33 -18.79 4.90
N VAL A 154 0.58 -17.79 5.74
CA VAL A 154 1.82 -17.72 6.54
C VAL A 154 1.92 -18.90 7.50
N VAL A 155 0.88 -19.18 8.30
CA VAL A 155 0.91 -20.24 9.32
C VAL A 155 1.12 -21.62 8.69
N VAL A 156 0.38 -21.96 7.63
CA VAL A 156 0.48 -23.28 6.99
C VAL A 156 1.83 -23.43 6.28
N SER A 157 2.30 -22.41 5.57
CA SER A 157 3.60 -22.49 4.90
C SER A 157 4.78 -22.48 5.88
N TYR A 158 4.65 -21.78 7.01
CA TYR A 158 5.66 -21.86 8.07
C TYR A 158 5.69 -23.24 8.73
N ALA A 159 4.53 -23.86 8.94
CA ALA A 159 4.45 -25.26 9.40
C ALA A 159 5.09 -26.24 8.38
N ALA A 160 4.86 -26.03 7.10
CA ALA A 160 5.54 -26.79 6.03
C ALA A 160 7.07 -26.56 6.06
N ALA A 161 7.52 -25.33 6.28
CA ALA A 161 8.94 -25.01 6.42
C ALA A 161 9.59 -25.73 7.62
N LEU A 162 8.87 -25.85 8.75
CA LEU A 162 9.34 -26.65 9.89
C LEU A 162 9.53 -28.12 9.54
N ILE A 163 8.58 -28.71 8.82
CA ILE A 163 8.64 -30.09 8.35
C ILE A 163 9.82 -30.26 7.38
N PHE A 164 9.98 -29.40 6.40
CA PHE A 164 11.06 -29.46 5.42
C PHE A 164 12.43 -29.32 6.06
N ASN A 165 12.55 -28.40 7.04
CA ASN A 165 13.79 -28.24 7.81
C ASN A 165 14.13 -29.49 8.64
N ALA A 166 13.11 -30.14 9.25
CA ALA A 166 13.28 -31.40 9.98
C ALA A 166 13.67 -32.59 9.07
N LEU A 167 13.25 -32.57 7.82
CA LEU A 167 13.64 -33.56 6.78
C LEU A 167 15.01 -33.28 6.16
N GLY A 168 15.70 -32.22 6.59
CA GLY A 168 17.03 -31.85 6.07
C GLY A 168 16.99 -31.23 4.66
N MET A 169 15.83 -30.73 4.23
CA MET A 169 15.73 -29.98 2.98
C MET A 169 16.37 -28.60 3.14
N THR A 170 16.90 -28.08 2.03
CA THR A 170 17.57 -26.76 1.98
C THR A 170 16.88 -25.82 1.00
N ASN A 171 17.19 -24.55 1.06
CA ASN A 171 16.86 -23.57 0.05
C ASN A 171 17.66 -23.83 -1.26
N ALA A 172 17.35 -23.11 -2.32
CA ALA A 172 18.00 -23.25 -3.62
C ALA A 172 19.52 -22.99 -3.58
N ASP A 173 19.99 -22.18 -2.65
CA ASP A 173 21.40 -21.84 -2.42
C ASP A 173 22.11 -22.82 -1.44
N GLY A 174 21.43 -23.86 -0.98
CA GLY A 174 21.94 -24.83 -0.01
C GLY A 174 21.87 -24.37 1.45
N SER A 175 21.36 -23.18 1.74
CA SER A 175 21.18 -22.70 3.11
C SER A 175 20.02 -23.42 3.83
N ALA A 176 20.05 -23.42 5.17
CA ALA A 176 18.95 -23.94 5.98
C ALA A 176 17.66 -23.13 5.72
N ILE A 177 16.51 -23.82 5.70
CA ILE A 177 15.21 -23.19 5.49
C ILE A 177 14.84 -22.28 6.67
N LEU A 178 15.16 -22.69 7.88
CA LEU A 178 14.86 -21.96 9.12
C LEU A 178 16.11 -21.84 10.00
N ASP A 179 16.30 -20.63 10.54
CA ASP A 179 17.30 -20.35 11.58
C ASP A 179 16.60 -19.78 12.81
N PHE A 180 16.74 -20.48 13.94
CA PHE A 180 16.14 -20.12 15.22
C PHE A 180 17.11 -19.41 16.18
N THR A 181 18.34 -19.17 15.77
CA THR A 181 19.41 -18.64 16.63
C THR A 181 18.99 -17.31 17.27
N ASN A 182 18.44 -16.40 16.46
CA ASN A 182 18.00 -15.10 16.92
C ASN A 182 16.77 -15.19 17.84
N ILE A 183 15.83 -16.11 17.55
CA ILE A 183 14.64 -16.31 18.38
C ILE A 183 15.02 -16.78 19.78
N ALA A 184 16.00 -17.69 19.89
CA ALA A 184 16.45 -18.22 21.16
C ALA A 184 17.05 -17.12 22.06
N SER A 185 17.83 -16.21 21.47
CA SER A 185 18.53 -15.12 22.17
C SER A 185 17.66 -13.88 22.43
N ALA A 186 16.53 -13.75 21.76
CA ALA A 186 15.66 -12.58 21.87
C ALA A 186 14.98 -12.45 23.23
N ALA A 187 14.92 -11.23 23.75
CA ALA A 187 14.23 -10.90 24.99
C ALA A 187 12.69 -10.97 24.81
N TRP A 188 11.99 -11.29 25.89
CA TRP A 188 10.52 -11.26 25.91
C TRP A 188 9.97 -9.84 25.98
N VAL A 189 10.69 -8.92 26.59
CA VAL A 189 10.31 -7.50 26.70
C VAL A 189 11.52 -6.65 26.33
N GLY A 190 11.31 -5.67 25.48
CA GLY A 190 12.34 -4.73 25.05
C GLY A 190 11.75 -3.42 24.53
N VAL A 191 12.56 -2.39 24.56
CA VAL A 191 12.19 -1.10 23.98
C VAL A 191 12.68 -1.10 22.52
N PRO A 192 11.80 -0.77 21.55
CA PRO A 192 12.20 -0.61 20.16
C PRO A 192 13.31 0.43 19.99
N GLU A 193 14.22 0.17 19.07
CA GLU A 193 15.32 1.10 18.79
C GLU A 193 14.81 2.29 17.95
N PHE A 194 15.26 3.49 18.28
CA PHE A 194 14.95 4.69 17.53
C PHE A 194 16.20 5.17 16.80
N SER A 195 16.06 5.44 15.50
CA SER A 195 17.09 6.14 14.74
C SER A 195 16.54 7.48 14.26
N ILE A 196 17.29 8.55 14.47
CA ILE A 196 16.86 9.86 13.99
C ILE A 196 17.21 9.97 12.50
N CYS A 197 16.26 10.45 11.69
CA CYS A 197 16.50 10.67 10.27
C CYS A 197 17.57 11.74 10.02
N LYS A 198 18.25 11.63 8.89
CA LYS A 198 19.21 12.62 8.39
C LYS A 198 18.69 13.20 7.09
N PHE A 199 18.95 14.47 6.83
CA PHE A 199 18.50 15.13 5.61
C PHE A 199 19.64 15.29 4.61
N ASN A 200 19.35 14.95 3.35
CA ASN A 200 20.20 15.18 2.21
C ASN A 200 19.35 15.46 0.98
N ILE A 201 19.76 16.41 0.16
CA ILE A 201 18.97 16.86 -0.99
C ILE A 201 18.73 15.74 -2.01
N SER A 202 19.75 14.90 -2.28
CA SER A 202 19.61 13.78 -3.22
C SER A 202 18.56 12.77 -2.73
N ALA A 203 18.61 12.42 -1.44
CA ALA A 203 17.61 11.52 -0.84
C ALA A 203 16.20 12.13 -0.85
N ILE A 204 16.07 13.44 -0.60
CA ILE A 204 14.80 14.16 -0.68
C ILE A 204 14.26 14.11 -2.12
N LEU A 205 15.09 14.38 -3.12
CA LEU A 205 14.68 14.40 -4.51
C LEU A 205 14.32 13.00 -5.06
N VAL A 206 14.86 11.93 -4.48
CA VAL A 206 14.45 10.56 -4.77
C VAL A 206 13.10 10.23 -4.12
N MET A 207 12.93 10.55 -2.83
CA MET A 207 11.78 10.10 -2.04
C MET A 207 10.54 11.00 -2.17
N ALA A 208 10.71 12.32 -2.17
CA ALA A 208 9.60 13.25 -2.16
C ALA A 208 8.65 13.10 -3.36
N PRO A 209 9.12 12.91 -4.61
CA PRO A 209 8.21 12.73 -5.74
C PRO A 209 7.36 11.46 -5.69
N ILE A 210 7.79 10.42 -4.94
CA ILE A 210 7.02 9.19 -4.74
C ILE A 210 5.71 9.47 -3.98
N ALA A 211 5.69 10.53 -3.16
CA ALA A 211 4.48 10.96 -2.46
C ALA A 211 3.30 11.20 -3.40
N LEU A 212 3.53 11.61 -4.65
CA LEU A 212 2.46 11.78 -5.62
C LEU A 212 1.73 10.47 -5.89
N ALA A 213 2.46 9.37 -6.08
CA ALA A 213 1.85 8.05 -6.28
C ALA A 213 1.10 7.57 -5.02
N SER A 214 1.72 7.72 -3.85
CA SER A 214 1.12 7.29 -2.59
C SER A 214 -0.09 8.16 -2.18
N MET A 215 -0.11 9.46 -2.51
CA MET A 215 -1.30 10.30 -2.34
C MET A 215 -2.47 9.85 -3.24
N MET A 216 -2.18 9.38 -4.46
CA MET A 216 -3.22 8.85 -5.36
C MET A 216 -3.76 7.50 -4.84
N GLU A 217 -2.89 6.65 -4.30
CA GLU A 217 -3.29 5.43 -3.60
C GLU A 217 -4.25 5.76 -2.45
N HIS A 218 -3.87 6.71 -1.58
CA HIS A 218 -4.71 7.17 -0.46
C HIS A 218 -6.10 7.68 -0.92
N ILE A 219 -6.15 8.45 -2.00
CA ILE A 219 -7.42 8.94 -2.56
C ILE A 219 -8.29 7.78 -3.04
N GLY A 220 -7.67 6.80 -3.72
CA GLY A 220 -8.36 5.57 -4.17
C GLY A 220 -8.89 4.75 -3.00
N ASP A 221 -8.08 4.57 -1.95
CA ASP A 221 -8.48 3.84 -0.75
C ASP A 221 -9.64 4.53 -0.02
N MET A 222 -9.61 5.87 0.10
CA MET A 222 -10.71 6.61 0.71
C MET A 222 -12.02 6.44 -0.07
N SER A 223 -11.95 6.37 -1.40
CA SER A 223 -13.12 6.09 -2.24
C SER A 223 -13.63 4.66 -2.02
N ALA A 224 -12.71 3.68 -2.01
CA ALA A 224 -13.07 2.27 -1.80
C ALA A 224 -13.66 2.01 -0.39
N ILE A 225 -13.07 2.60 0.66
CA ILE A 225 -13.60 2.51 2.03
C ILE A 225 -14.98 3.18 2.12
N SER A 226 -15.15 4.34 1.47
CA SER A 226 -16.44 5.03 1.43
C SER A 226 -17.54 4.17 0.82
N ALA A 227 -17.25 3.53 -0.32
CA ALA A 227 -18.18 2.62 -0.99
C ALA A 227 -18.50 1.39 -0.12
N THR A 228 -17.51 0.80 0.54
CA THR A 228 -17.67 -0.39 1.38
C THR A 228 -18.48 -0.12 2.65
N VAL A 229 -18.27 1.04 3.27
CA VAL A 229 -18.95 1.42 4.52
C VAL A 229 -20.32 2.05 4.26
N GLY A 230 -20.50 2.65 3.08
CA GLY A 230 -21.71 3.38 2.72
C GLY A 230 -21.73 4.83 3.25
N GLU A 231 -20.57 5.38 3.59
CA GLU A 231 -20.41 6.76 4.06
C GLU A 231 -19.41 7.52 3.18
N ASN A 232 -19.67 8.79 2.87
CA ASN A 232 -18.79 9.59 2.03
C ASN A 232 -17.66 10.25 2.84
N PHE A 233 -16.56 9.54 3.07
CA PHE A 233 -15.39 10.04 3.81
C PHE A 233 -14.59 11.12 3.06
N ILE A 234 -14.83 11.29 1.77
CA ILE A 234 -14.22 12.36 0.97
C ILE A 234 -14.84 13.72 1.33
N GLU A 235 -16.12 13.74 1.71
CA GLU A 235 -16.83 14.94 2.18
C GLU A 235 -16.75 15.11 3.68
N ASP A 236 -17.02 14.06 4.46
CA ASP A 236 -16.99 14.09 5.93
C ASP A 236 -16.25 12.86 6.51
N PRO A 237 -15.11 13.02 7.12
CA PRO A 237 -14.46 14.22 7.68
C PRO A 237 -13.80 15.14 6.66
N GLY A 238 -13.74 14.74 5.40
CA GLY A 238 -13.14 15.45 4.29
C GLY A 238 -11.73 14.95 3.92
N LEU A 239 -11.48 14.80 2.63
CA LEU A 239 -10.22 14.29 2.08
C LEU A 239 -8.99 15.07 2.58
N HIS A 240 -9.11 16.38 2.82
CA HIS A 240 -8.03 17.18 3.39
C HIS A 240 -7.61 16.70 4.78
N ARG A 241 -8.54 16.18 5.60
CA ARG A 241 -8.23 15.67 6.95
C ARG A 241 -7.57 14.31 6.92
N THR A 242 -8.03 13.42 6.03
CA THR A 242 -7.42 12.10 5.88
C THR A 242 -6.01 12.20 5.31
N LEU A 243 -5.76 13.12 4.36
CA LEU A 243 -4.42 13.43 3.85
C LEU A 243 -3.51 14.03 4.93
N ILE A 244 -4.02 14.94 5.80
CA ILE A 244 -3.24 15.44 6.93
C ILE A 244 -2.84 14.28 7.86
N GLY A 245 -3.77 13.39 8.16
CA GLY A 245 -3.52 12.24 9.03
C GLY A 245 -2.46 11.30 8.47
N ASP A 246 -2.56 10.97 7.19
CA ASP A 246 -1.62 10.08 6.48
C ASP A 246 -0.24 10.73 6.34
N GLY A 247 -0.18 11.99 5.89
CA GLY A 247 1.08 12.73 5.74
C GLY A 247 1.82 12.95 7.05
N LEU A 248 1.12 13.32 8.12
CA LEU A 248 1.73 13.47 9.45
C LEU A 248 2.18 12.13 10.03
N ALA A 249 1.37 11.05 9.87
CA ALA A 249 1.78 9.71 10.27
C ALA A 249 3.06 9.27 9.56
N THR A 250 3.15 9.53 8.25
CA THR A 250 4.34 9.28 7.42
C THR A 250 5.56 10.08 7.92
N SER A 251 5.40 11.40 8.10
CA SER A 251 6.52 12.25 8.55
C SER A 251 6.99 11.87 9.96
N LEU A 252 6.06 11.64 10.91
CA LEU A 252 6.40 11.26 12.28
C LEU A 252 7.08 9.89 12.35
N SER A 253 6.61 8.90 11.55
CA SER A 253 7.26 7.60 11.43
C SER A 253 8.70 7.76 10.95
N ALA A 254 8.91 8.51 9.88
CA ALA A 254 10.20 8.69 9.25
C ALA A 254 11.18 9.52 10.09
N LEU A 255 10.72 10.51 10.86
CA LEU A 255 11.55 11.28 11.79
C LEU A 255 12.31 10.39 12.78
N VAL A 256 11.69 9.31 13.22
CA VAL A 256 12.26 8.35 14.15
C VAL A 256 12.79 7.08 13.45
N GLY A 257 13.06 7.17 12.14
CA GLY A 257 13.71 6.12 11.34
C GLY A 257 12.77 5.01 10.86
N GLY A 258 11.45 5.28 10.76
CA GLY A 258 10.47 4.34 10.23
C GLY A 258 10.18 4.53 8.74
N PRO A 259 9.49 3.55 8.13
CA PRO A 259 9.01 3.69 6.76
C PRO A 259 7.88 4.72 6.66
N ALA A 260 7.59 5.14 5.41
CA ALA A 260 6.38 5.89 5.11
C ALA A 260 5.14 5.06 5.49
N ASN A 261 4.13 5.71 6.04
CA ASN A 261 2.82 5.12 6.24
C ASN A 261 1.90 5.43 5.05
N THR A 262 0.89 4.60 4.87
CA THR A 262 -0.25 4.85 3.96
C THR A 262 -1.46 4.05 4.45
N THR A 263 -2.64 4.40 3.99
CA THR A 263 -3.83 3.58 4.19
C THR A 263 -3.68 2.26 3.44
N TYR A 264 -4.19 1.17 4.01
CA TYR A 264 -4.15 -0.16 3.38
C TYR A 264 -5.49 -0.47 2.74
N GLY A 265 -5.55 -0.40 1.41
CA GLY A 265 -6.70 -0.78 0.61
C GLY A 265 -7.11 -2.24 0.80
N GLU A 266 -6.16 -3.14 1.10
CA GLU A 266 -6.41 -4.55 1.41
C GLU A 266 -7.31 -4.73 2.63
N ASN A 267 -7.23 -3.83 3.60
CA ASN A 267 -8.10 -3.88 4.78
C ASN A 267 -9.56 -3.58 4.46
N THR A 268 -9.85 -2.92 3.34
CA THR A 268 -11.23 -2.71 2.86
C THR A 268 -11.92 -4.04 2.59
N GLY A 269 -11.20 -5.02 2.03
CA GLY A 269 -11.72 -6.38 1.88
C GLY A 269 -12.07 -7.07 3.20
N VAL A 270 -11.29 -6.79 4.27
CA VAL A 270 -11.59 -7.30 5.62
C VAL A 270 -12.84 -6.63 6.19
N LEU A 271 -13.01 -5.31 6.00
CA LEU A 271 -14.22 -4.58 6.40
C LEU A 271 -15.44 -5.14 5.67
N GLU A 272 -15.33 -5.39 4.38
CA GLU A 272 -16.39 -5.95 3.56
C GLU A 272 -16.82 -7.36 4.02
N LEU A 273 -15.85 -8.24 4.28
CA LEU A 273 -16.11 -9.62 4.69
C LEU A 273 -16.61 -9.75 6.14
N SER A 274 -16.04 -8.96 7.04
CA SER A 274 -16.40 -8.99 8.46
C SER A 274 -17.68 -8.23 8.78
N LYS A 275 -18.06 -7.27 7.92
CA LYS A 275 -19.14 -6.29 8.14
C LYS A 275 -18.94 -5.46 9.42
N VAL A 276 -17.71 -5.35 9.90
CA VAL A 276 -17.34 -4.55 11.08
C VAL A 276 -16.74 -3.23 10.62
N HIS A 277 -17.53 -2.19 10.62
CA HIS A 277 -17.17 -0.86 10.11
C HIS A 277 -16.88 0.15 11.22
N ASP A 278 -16.99 -0.24 12.52
CA ASP A 278 -16.73 0.69 13.63
C ASP A 278 -15.22 1.02 13.73
N PRO A 279 -14.84 2.31 13.58
CA PRO A 279 -13.44 2.75 13.69
C PRO A 279 -12.80 2.43 15.05
N LYS A 280 -13.59 2.13 16.10
CA LYS A 280 -13.05 1.72 17.42
C LYS A 280 -12.28 0.40 17.32
N VAL A 281 -12.73 -0.54 16.49
CA VAL A 281 -12.06 -1.83 16.28
C VAL A 281 -10.66 -1.62 15.71
N ILE A 282 -10.54 -0.72 14.73
CA ILE A 282 -9.24 -0.35 14.13
C ILE A 282 -8.31 0.30 15.16
N ARG A 283 -8.83 1.15 16.05
CA ARG A 283 -8.02 1.75 17.13
C ARG A 283 -7.53 0.72 18.14
N ILE A 284 -8.37 -0.27 18.46
CA ILE A 284 -7.97 -1.39 19.32
C ILE A 284 -6.87 -2.20 18.63
N ALA A 285 -7.00 -2.50 17.35
CA ALA A 285 -5.96 -3.17 16.58
C ALA A 285 -4.63 -2.37 16.57
N ALA A 286 -4.70 -1.05 16.43
CA ALA A 286 -3.54 -0.16 16.51
C ALA A 286 -2.86 -0.22 17.90
N LEU A 287 -3.64 -0.26 18.98
CA LEU A 287 -3.09 -0.45 20.33
C LEU A 287 -2.42 -1.80 20.50
N TYR A 288 -3.01 -2.89 19.97
CA TYR A 288 -2.37 -4.20 19.95
C TYR A 288 -1.06 -4.20 19.17
N ALA A 289 -1.00 -3.54 18.01
CA ALA A 289 0.24 -3.41 17.25
C ALA A 289 1.34 -2.70 18.08
N ILE A 290 0.98 -1.64 18.81
CA ILE A 290 1.92 -0.94 19.72
C ILE A 290 2.38 -1.88 20.84
N ILE A 291 1.49 -2.63 21.48
CA ILE A 291 1.84 -3.56 22.55
C ILE A 291 2.78 -4.66 22.03
N LEU A 292 2.46 -5.25 20.87
CA LEU A 292 3.29 -6.29 20.24
C LEU A 292 4.69 -5.79 19.89
N SER A 293 4.86 -4.50 19.62
CA SER A 293 6.17 -3.91 19.33
C SER A 293 7.17 -3.96 20.49
N PHE A 294 6.68 -4.13 21.74
CA PHE A 294 7.53 -4.27 22.93
C PHE A 294 7.92 -5.73 23.20
N ILE A 295 7.61 -6.66 22.29
CA ILE A 295 7.94 -8.07 22.39
C ILE A 295 8.96 -8.43 21.29
N PRO A 296 10.29 -8.22 21.51
CA PRO A 296 11.32 -8.53 20.50
C PRO A 296 11.25 -9.98 20.01
N LYS A 297 10.92 -10.92 20.89
CA LYS A 297 10.77 -12.32 20.51
C LYS A 297 9.73 -12.54 19.42
N MET A 298 8.62 -11.79 19.43
CA MET A 298 7.61 -11.84 18.39
C MET A 298 8.15 -11.31 17.03
N ALA A 299 8.94 -10.24 17.10
CA ALA A 299 9.60 -9.68 15.91
C ALA A 299 10.61 -10.69 15.31
N GLU A 300 11.37 -11.41 16.15
CA GLU A 300 12.31 -12.45 15.70
C GLU A 300 11.58 -13.66 15.09
N VAL A 301 10.43 -14.07 15.63
CA VAL A 301 9.61 -15.14 15.03
C VAL A 301 9.15 -14.75 13.64
N ILE A 302 8.69 -13.50 13.45
CA ILE A 302 8.31 -13.01 12.12
C ILE A 302 9.53 -12.85 11.21
N GLY A 303 10.66 -12.37 11.76
CA GLY A 303 11.93 -12.22 11.04
C GLY A 303 12.56 -13.54 10.61
N SER A 304 12.26 -14.66 11.30
CA SER A 304 12.71 -16.00 10.92
C SER A 304 11.94 -16.61 9.75
N MET A 305 10.91 -15.93 9.25
CA MET A 305 10.10 -16.41 8.13
C MET A 305 10.96 -16.52 6.86
N PRO A 306 11.02 -17.71 6.21
CA PRO A 306 11.74 -17.88 4.96
C PRO A 306 11.32 -16.87 3.89
N SER A 307 12.28 -16.33 3.15
CA SER A 307 12.02 -15.38 2.05
C SER A 307 11.04 -15.95 1.04
N ALA A 308 11.05 -17.27 0.80
CA ALA A 308 10.11 -17.94 -0.08
C ALA A 308 8.65 -17.77 0.35
N ILE A 309 8.35 -17.83 1.66
CA ILE A 309 7.01 -17.62 2.19
C ILE A 309 6.60 -16.16 1.95
N ILE A 310 7.52 -15.22 2.24
CA ILE A 310 7.30 -13.80 1.97
C ILE A 310 7.02 -13.59 0.47
N GLY A 311 7.77 -14.25 -0.41
CA GLY A 311 7.54 -14.23 -1.85
C GLY A 311 6.14 -14.70 -2.25
N GLY A 312 5.71 -15.87 -1.77
CA GLY A 312 4.39 -16.42 -2.05
C GLY A 312 3.24 -15.53 -1.55
N VAL A 313 3.38 -14.96 -0.34
CA VAL A 313 2.43 -13.99 0.21
C VAL A 313 2.42 -12.70 -0.62
N SER A 314 3.60 -12.20 -1.01
CA SER A 314 3.75 -10.98 -1.80
C SER A 314 3.12 -11.08 -3.19
N PHE A 315 3.14 -12.26 -3.82
CA PHE A 315 2.40 -12.50 -5.06
C PHE A 315 0.93 -12.11 -4.93
N MET A 316 0.30 -12.53 -3.83
CA MET A 316 -1.10 -12.20 -3.59
C MET A 316 -1.28 -10.72 -3.23
N LEU A 317 -0.45 -10.18 -2.33
CA LEU A 317 -0.56 -8.79 -1.87
C LEU A 317 -0.37 -7.80 -3.02
N TYR A 318 0.72 -7.93 -3.80
CA TYR A 318 1.00 -7.02 -4.91
C TYR A 318 -0.01 -7.16 -6.04
N GLY A 319 -0.50 -8.40 -6.28
CA GLY A 319 -1.60 -8.64 -7.18
C GLY A 319 -2.89 -7.96 -6.74
N MET A 320 -3.22 -8.01 -5.44
CA MET A 320 -4.40 -7.32 -4.89
C MET A 320 -4.29 -5.81 -4.99
N ILE A 321 -3.12 -5.20 -4.73
CA ILE A 321 -2.91 -3.76 -4.94
C ILE A 321 -3.24 -3.39 -6.39
N SER A 322 -2.70 -4.14 -7.35
CA SER A 322 -3.00 -3.90 -8.77
C SER A 322 -4.49 -4.09 -9.08
N ALA A 323 -5.13 -5.08 -8.49
CA ALA A 323 -6.57 -5.32 -8.67
C ALA A 323 -7.43 -4.18 -8.09
N ILE A 324 -7.03 -3.57 -6.97
CA ILE A 324 -7.68 -2.36 -6.42
C ILE A 324 -7.59 -1.21 -7.43
N GLY A 325 -6.44 -1.03 -8.08
CA GLY A 325 -6.29 -0.04 -9.15
C GLY A 325 -7.22 -0.31 -10.34
N VAL A 326 -7.38 -1.58 -10.75
CA VAL A 326 -8.35 -1.98 -11.79
C VAL A 326 -9.77 -1.67 -11.33
N ARG A 327 -10.12 -2.04 -10.08
CA ARG A 327 -11.42 -1.74 -9.48
C ARG A 327 -11.70 -0.23 -9.51
N ASN A 328 -10.73 0.61 -9.15
CA ASN A 328 -10.87 2.07 -9.20
C ASN A 328 -11.24 2.56 -10.61
N VAL A 329 -10.59 2.02 -11.65
CA VAL A 329 -10.90 2.34 -13.06
C VAL A 329 -12.31 1.92 -13.45
N VAL A 330 -12.70 0.69 -13.07
CA VAL A 330 -13.99 0.09 -13.45
C VAL A 330 -15.15 0.77 -12.73
N GLU A 331 -15.07 0.96 -11.42
CA GLU A 331 -16.13 1.60 -10.62
C GLU A 331 -16.37 3.05 -11.00
N ASN A 332 -15.32 3.76 -11.43
CA ASN A 332 -15.44 5.13 -11.92
C ASN A 332 -15.71 5.23 -13.43
N HIS A 333 -16.05 4.12 -14.09
CA HIS A 333 -16.44 4.05 -15.50
C HIS A 333 -15.48 4.77 -16.45
N VAL A 334 -14.16 4.59 -16.24
CA VAL A 334 -13.14 5.19 -17.12
C VAL A 334 -13.27 4.61 -18.52
N ASP A 335 -13.63 5.46 -19.48
CA ASP A 335 -13.81 5.05 -20.88
C ASP A 335 -12.48 5.04 -21.65
N PHE A 336 -11.90 3.87 -21.84
CA PHE A 336 -10.67 3.66 -22.61
C PHE A 336 -10.88 3.60 -24.13
N THR A 337 -12.10 3.75 -24.65
CA THR A 337 -12.32 3.95 -26.09
C THR A 337 -11.88 5.35 -26.51
N LYS A 338 -11.80 6.29 -25.56
CA LYS A 338 -11.31 7.63 -25.79
C LYS A 338 -9.79 7.66 -25.86
N SER A 339 -9.26 8.15 -26.98
CA SER A 339 -7.80 8.25 -27.23
C SER A 339 -7.06 8.97 -26.10
N ARG A 340 -7.68 10.02 -25.52
CA ARG A 340 -7.13 10.76 -24.39
C ARG A 340 -6.83 9.86 -23.18
N ASN A 341 -7.80 9.09 -22.75
CA ASN A 341 -7.70 8.22 -21.58
C ASN A 341 -6.71 7.07 -21.85
N LEU A 342 -6.75 6.52 -23.08
CA LEU A 342 -5.81 5.49 -23.51
C LEU A 342 -4.36 5.97 -23.49
N ILE A 343 -4.09 7.20 -23.96
CA ILE A 343 -2.75 7.81 -23.97
C ILE A 343 -2.27 8.03 -22.53
N ILE A 344 -3.09 8.61 -21.65
CA ILE A 344 -2.72 8.87 -20.26
C ILE A 344 -2.33 7.55 -19.57
N ALA A 345 -3.19 6.54 -19.62
CA ALA A 345 -2.92 5.26 -18.98
C ALA A 345 -1.72 4.54 -19.60
N GLY A 346 -1.61 4.54 -20.94
CA GLY A 346 -0.50 3.92 -21.65
C GLY A 346 0.86 4.52 -21.27
N VAL A 347 0.95 5.85 -21.18
CA VAL A 347 2.18 6.52 -20.74
C VAL A 347 2.50 6.20 -19.26
N ILE A 348 1.49 6.17 -18.39
CA ILE A 348 1.68 5.78 -16.97
C ILE A 348 2.25 4.36 -16.90
N PHE A 349 1.64 3.38 -17.58
CA PHE A 349 2.09 1.99 -17.56
C PHE A 349 3.52 1.82 -18.08
N VAL A 350 3.82 2.41 -19.25
CA VAL A 350 5.16 2.30 -19.84
C VAL A 350 6.19 3.02 -18.99
N SER A 351 5.87 4.19 -18.42
CA SER A 351 6.80 4.91 -17.55
C SER A 351 7.10 4.14 -16.26
N ALA A 352 6.06 3.58 -15.61
CA ALA A 352 6.23 2.87 -14.34
C ALA A 352 7.01 1.55 -14.49
N LEU A 353 6.83 0.83 -15.60
CA LEU A 353 7.47 -0.47 -15.82
C LEU A 353 8.79 -0.35 -16.60
N GLY A 354 8.87 0.63 -17.52
CA GLY A 354 10.03 0.80 -18.40
C GLY A 354 11.24 1.43 -17.71
N PHE A 355 11.03 2.39 -16.82
CA PHE A 355 12.12 3.01 -16.05
C PHE A 355 12.48 2.21 -14.78
N SER A 356 12.75 0.91 -14.90
CA SER A 356 13.01 0.03 -13.75
C SER A 356 14.13 0.51 -12.84
N ASN A 357 15.16 1.19 -13.38
CA ASN A 357 16.27 1.78 -12.64
C ASN A 357 16.06 3.29 -12.32
N GLY A 358 14.86 3.82 -12.61
CA GLY A 358 14.61 5.26 -12.54
C GLY A 358 15.26 6.04 -13.70
N LEU A 359 15.10 7.37 -13.64
CA LEU A 359 15.74 8.31 -14.55
C LEU A 359 16.69 9.21 -13.74
N THR A 360 17.98 9.08 -13.99
CA THR A 360 19.01 9.89 -13.34
C THR A 360 19.47 11.01 -14.25
N PHE A 361 19.53 12.22 -13.72
CA PHE A 361 20.08 13.40 -14.37
C PHE A 361 20.85 14.25 -13.37
N THR A 362 21.90 14.92 -13.82
CA THR A 362 22.76 15.72 -12.97
C THR A 362 22.39 17.20 -13.07
N VAL A 363 22.05 17.82 -11.94
CA VAL A 363 21.77 19.26 -11.83
C VAL A 363 22.74 19.89 -10.84
N ALA A 364 23.48 20.88 -11.27
CA ALA A 364 24.46 21.61 -10.44
C ALA A 364 25.45 20.68 -9.70
N GLY A 365 25.85 19.57 -10.35
CA GLY A 365 26.81 18.61 -9.77
C GLY A 365 26.17 17.61 -8.77
N THR A 366 24.85 17.59 -8.66
CA THR A 366 24.09 16.65 -7.84
C THR A 366 23.31 15.71 -8.73
N ASP A 367 23.48 14.41 -8.54
CA ASP A 367 22.69 13.40 -9.24
C ASP A 367 21.31 13.29 -8.60
N ILE A 368 20.29 13.45 -9.44
CA ILE A 368 18.88 13.36 -9.09
C ILE A 368 18.32 12.14 -9.81
N THR A 369 17.82 11.16 -9.04
CA THR A 369 17.18 9.99 -9.61
C THR A 369 15.67 10.01 -9.30
N LEU A 370 14.85 10.13 -10.33
CA LEU A 370 13.41 9.94 -10.22
C LEU A 370 13.08 8.45 -10.34
N THR A 371 12.34 7.93 -9.39
CA THR A 371 11.84 6.54 -9.45
C THR A 371 10.80 6.39 -10.54
N SER A 372 10.62 5.17 -11.05
CA SER A 372 9.63 4.86 -12.09
C SER A 372 8.20 5.32 -11.74
N LEU A 373 7.78 5.11 -10.49
CA LEU A 373 6.46 5.55 -10.00
C LEU A 373 6.34 7.07 -9.94
N ALA A 374 7.41 7.78 -9.56
CA ALA A 374 7.41 9.25 -9.57
C ALA A 374 7.28 9.78 -11.00
N ILE A 375 8.01 9.20 -11.96
CA ILE A 375 7.92 9.56 -13.38
C ILE A 375 6.52 9.31 -13.91
N ALA A 376 5.94 8.15 -13.63
CA ALA A 376 4.59 7.78 -14.05
C ALA A 376 3.53 8.73 -13.49
N ALA A 377 3.63 9.08 -12.20
CA ALA A 377 2.72 10.01 -11.54
C ALA A 377 2.80 11.41 -12.15
N ILE A 378 4.00 11.95 -12.31
CA ILE A 378 4.22 13.25 -12.93
C ILE A 378 3.69 13.27 -14.37
N ALA A 379 4.05 12.26 -15.17
CA ALA A 379 3.61 12.15 -16.56
C ALA A 379 2.07 12.06 -16.67
N GLY A 380 1.44 11.23 -15.84
CA GLY A 380 -0.02 11.09 -15.81
C GLY A 380 -0.74 12.40 -15.46
N ILE A 381 -0.29 13.10 -14.43
CA ILE A 381 -0.85 14.40 -14.02
C ILE A 381 -0.67 15.45 -15.13
N LEU A 382 0.53 15.55 -15.70
CA LEU A 382 0.84 16.51 -16.76
C LEU A 382 0.01 16.25 -18.02
N LEU A 383 -0.07 15.00 -18.46
CA LEU A 383 -0.89 14.65 -19.63
C LEU A 383 -2.36 14.92 -19.37
N ASN A 384 -2.86 14.58 -18.18
CA ASN A 384 -4.25 14.90 -17.83
C ASN A 384 -4.53 16.42 -17.82
N ALA A 385 -3.54 17.24 -17.45
CA ALA A 385 -3.68 18.69 -17.43
C ALA A 385 -3.60 19.32 -18.83
N ILE A 386 -2.76 18.76 -19.72
CA ILE A 386 -2.46 19.33 -21.05
C ILE A 386 -3.46 18.84 -22.11
N LEU A 387 -3.84 17.54 -22.09
CA LEU A 387 -4.71 16.98 -23.11
C LEU A 387 -6.14 17.51 -22.99
N PRO A 388 -6.74 17.91 -24.12
CA PRO A 388 -8.12 18.43 -24.15
C PRO A 388 -9.15 17.37 -23.76
N GLY A 389 -10.27 17.81 -23.20
CA GLY A 389 -11.35 16.96 -22.73
C GLY A 389 -11.18 16.58 -21.25
N ASN A 390 -12.28 16.54 -20.53
CA ASN A 390 -12.36 16.07 -19.14
C ASN A 390 -13.72 15.40 -18.94
N ASP A 391 -13.71 14.08 -18.84
CA ASP A 391 -14.93 13.28 -18.74
C ASP A 391 -15.32 12.99 -17.30
N TYR A 392 -14.40 13.25 -16.35
CA TYR A 392 -14.62 12.98 -14.93
C TYR A 392 -15.30 14.17 -14.24
N HIS A 393 -16.50 13.93 -13.73
CA HIS A 393 -17.28 14.89 -12.95
C HIS A 393 -17.45 14.40 -11.53
N PHE A 394 -16.55 14.79 -10.64
CA PHE A 394 -16.62 14.46 -9.22
C PHE A 394 -17.99 14.83 -8.62
N GLY A 395 -18.64 13.88 -7.96
CA GLY A 395 -19.91 14.04 -7.28
C GLY A 395 -21.14 13.65 -8.09
N LYS A 396 -21.07 13.52 -9.44
CA LYS A 396 -22.18 12.96 -10.24
C LYS A 396 -22.17 11.43 -10.24
N ASP A 397 -20.96 10.86 -10.19
CA ASP A 397 -20.80 9.41 -10.25
C ASP A 397 -21.05 8.75 -8.87
N VAL A 398 -20.81 9.48 -7.76
CA VAL A 398 -21.13 9.02 -6.39
C VAL A 398 -22.65 8.99 -6.16
N GLU A 399 -23.42 9.95 -6.73
CA GLU A 399 -24.89 9.92 -6.65
C GLU A 399 -25.47 8.82 -7.53
N ALA A 400 -24.86 8.54 -8.69
CA ALA A 400 -25.28 7.43 -9.55
C ALA A 400 -25.03 6.06 -8.92
N ASP A 401 -23.90 5.87 -8.21
CA ASP A 401 -23.57 4.61 -7.55
C ASP A 401 -24.39 4.38 -6.27
N SER A 402 -24.78 5.43 -5.54
CA SER A 402 -25.68 5.27 -4.39
C SER A 402 -27.08 4.78 -4.81
N ASN A 403 -27.51 5.11 -6.02
CA ASN A 403 -28.77 4.64 -6.58
C ASN A 403 -28.63 3.28 -7.30
N ARG A 404 -27.46 2.99 -7.91
CA ARG A 404 -27.23 1.72 -8.63
C ARG A 404 -27.08 0.51 -7.73
N GLY A 405 -26.69 0.68 -6.47
CA GLY A 405 -26.73 -0.41 -5.47
C GLY A 405 -28.14 -0.93 -5.20
N ILE A 406 -29.16 -0.15 -5.55
CA ILE A 406 -30.59 -0.53 -5.46
C ILE A 406 -31.07 -1.15 -6.77
N ASP A 407 -30.52 -0.72 -7.92
CA ASP A 407 -30.92 -1.22 -9.25
C ASP A 407 -30.20 -2.52 -9.67
N MET A 408 -29.18 -2.99 -8.93
CA MET A 408 -28.56 -4.31 -9.15
C MET A 408 -29.32 -5.48 -8.51
N ILE A 409 -30.44 -5.24 -7.87
CA ILE A 409 -31.41 -6.27 -7.59
C ILE A 409 -32.31 -6.32 -8.85
N PRO A 410 -32.24 -7.36 -9.70
CA PRO A 410 -33.18 -7.51 -10.78
C PRO A 410 -34.59 -7.42 -10.16
N ASN A 411 -35.44 -6.59 -10.73
CA ASN A 411 -36.82 -6.41 -10.30
C ASN A 411 -37.47 -7.76 -10.00
N LEU A 412 -37.48 -8.15 -8.73
CA LEU A 412 -38.24 -9.29 -8.23
C LEU A 412 -39.77 -9.01 -8.20
N HIS A 413 -40.19 -7.88 -8.81
CA HIS A 413 -41.58 -7.44 -8.81
C HIS A 413 -42.25 -7.32 -10.19
N GLU A 414 -41.63 -7.82 -11.26
CA GLU A 414 -42.27 -7.81 -12.58
C GLU A 414 -42.50 -9.19 -13.20
N ASP A 415 -42.72 -10.22 -12.42
CA ASP A 415 -43.15 -11.52 -12.96
C ASP A 415 -44.27 -12.18 -12.13
N THR A 416 -45.31 -11.41 -11.78
CA THR A 416 -46.57 -11.93 -11.31
C THR A 416 -47.71 -11.55 -12.26
N SER A 417 -47.49 -11.68 -13.56
CA SER A 417 -48.57 -11.73 -14.54
C SER A 417 -48.51 -13.06 -15.30
N TYR A 418 -48.64 -14.19 -14.61
CA TYR A 418 -49.21 -15.36 -15.24
C TYR A 418 -50.71 -15.11 -15.31
N GLY A 419 -51.11 -14.69 -16.50
CA GLY A 419 -52.50 -14.50 -16.84
C GLY A 419 -53.28 -15.83 -16.71
N ASP A 420 -54.42 -15.72 -16.08
CA ASP A 420 -55.56 -16.57 -16.34
C ASP A 420 -55.81 -16.73 -17.84
N HIS A 421 -55.68 -17.92 -18.35
CA HIS A 421 -56.36 -18.37 -19.53
C HIS A 421 -57.09 -19.67 -19.15
N ASP A 422 -58.34 -19.51 -18.66
CA ASP A 422 -59.39 -20.44 -18.91
C ASP A 422 -59.62 -20.55 -20.42
N GLU A 423 -59.46 -21.75 -20.96
CA GLU A 423 -60.41 -22.55 -21.80
C GLU A 423 -59.69 -23.76 -22.36
#